data_b698d7abf0e61bcdc0d28f810b111554
#
_entry.id   b698d7abf0e61bcdc0d28f810b111554
#
_cell.length_a   1.000
_cell.length_b   1.000
_cell.length_c   1.000
_cell.angle_alpha   90.00
_cell.angle_beta   90.00
_cell.angle_gamma   90.00
#
_symmetry.space_group_name_H-M   'P 1'
#
loop_
_entity.id
_entity.type
_entity.pdbx_description
1 polymer ?
#
loop_
_entity_poly.entity_id
_entity_poly.type
_entity_poly.pdbx_seq_one_letter_code
_entity_poly.pdbx_strand_id
1 'polypeptide(L)'
;MARIVVGIDGSDHSKKALRWALDEARLRSASLQVVYAWMLPVYATGYGFAPGDLFDPKVISDGATEQLDKAVAEVVGDATDVKVERKTVEGMAAQVLVEEAAGADLLVVGSRGHGGFAGLLLGSVSQQAAQHASCPVVIIRDQPA
;
A
#
# COMPACT_ATOMS: atom_id res chain seq x y z
N MET A 1 -20.52 4.85 7.08
CA MET A 1 -20.00 3.50 6.99
C MET A 1 -18.49 3.51 7.24
N ALA A 2 -18.02 2.59 8.03
CA ALA A 2 -16.59 2.55 8.35
C ALA A 2 -15.76 2.12 7.14
N ARG A 3 -14.59 2.72 7.01
CA ARG A 3 -13.67 2.44 5.91
C ARG A 3 -12.25 2.32 6.43
N ILE A 4 -11.59 1.25 6.04
CA ILE A 4 -10.18 1.01 6.37
C ILE A 4 -9.38 1.09 5.08
N VAL A 5 -8.27 1.81 5.11
CA VAL A 5 -7.35 1.90 3.99
C VAL A 5 -6.08 1.13 4.35
N VAL A 6 -5.60 0.30 3.44
CA VAL A 6 -4.34 -0.41 3.61
C VAL A 6 -3.45 -0.15 2.40
N GLY A 7 -2.19 0.18 2.67
CA GLY A 7 -1.19 0.39 1.63
C GLY A 7 -0.39 -0.88 1.40
N ILE A 8 -0.22 -1.25 0.13
CA ILE A 8 0.60 -2.42 -0.23
C ILE A 8 1.61 -2.04 -1.31
N ASP A 9 2.68 -2.80 -1.37
CA ASP A 9 3.73 -2.65 -2.38
C ASP A 9 4.16 -3.98 -3.00
N GLY A 10 3.39 -5.04 -2.74
CA GLY A 10 3.71 -6.38 -3.24
C GLY A 10 4.66 -7.18 -2.37
N SER A 11 5.27 -6.56 -1.37
CA SER A 11 6.18 -7.28 -0.46
C SER A 11 5.40 -8.15 0.52
N ASP A 12 6.10 -9.10 1.13
CA ASP A 12 5.50 -9.96 2.15
C ASP A 12 5.05 -9.15 3.37
N HIS A 13 5.78 -8.10 3.70
CA HIS A 13 5.40 -7.19 4.79
C HIS A 13 4.04 -6.54 4.51
N SER A 14 3.83 -6.09 3.29
CA SER A 14 2.56 -5.45 2.93
C SER A 14 1.42 -6.46 2.87
N LYS A 15 1.69 -7.71 2.51
CA LYS A 15 0.67 -8.75 2.53
C LYS A 15 0.22 -9.08 3.94
N LYS A 16 1.13 -9.04 4.91
CA LYS A 16 0.76 -9.18 6.33
C LYS A 16 -0.14 -8.03 6.78
N ALA A 17 0.17 -6.83 6.35
CA ALA A 17 -0.67 -5.66 6.64
C ALA A 17 -2.06 -5.83 6.02
N LEU A 18 -2.12 -6.31 4.79
CA LEU A 18 -3.40 -6.55 4.12
C LEU A 18 -4.24 -7.60 4.85
N ARG A 19 -3.59 -8.70 5.30
CA ARG A 19 -4.28 -9.74 6.04
C ARG A 19 -4.86 -9.22 7.36
N TRP A 20 -4.06 -8.44 8.09
CA TRP A 20 -4.53 -7.82 9.32
C TRP A 20 -5.69 -6.86 9.06
N ALA A 21 -5.58 -6.03 8.02
CA ALA A 21 -6.62 -5.08 7.68
C ALA A 21 -7.93 -5.76 7.29
N LEU A 22 -7.85 -6.88 6.58
CA LEU A 22 -9.03 -7.65 6.21
C LEU A 22 -9.75 -8.18 7.45
N ASP A 23 -9.00 -8.73 8.40
CA ASP A 23 -9.57 -9.23 9.64
C ASP A 23 -10.19 -8.10 10.47
N GLU A 24 -9.54 -6.95 10.51
CA GLU A 24 -10.06 -5.79 11.22
C GLU A 24 -11.33 -5.26 10.57
N ALA A 25 -11.39 -5.27 9.24
CA ALA A 25 -12.59 -4.86 8.52
C ALA A 25 -13.77 -5.76 8.85
N ARG A 26 -13.53 -7.06 9.00
CA ARG A 26 -14.58 -7.99 9.44
C ARG A 26 -15.10 -7.64 10.82
N LEU A 27 -14.20 -7.38 11.75
CA LEU A 27 -14.57 -7.04 13.13
C LEU A 27 -15.37 -5.76 13.22
N ARG A 28 -15.05 -4.79 12.39
CA ARG A 28 -15.70 -3.47 12.41
C ARG A 28 -16.88 -3.35 11.45
N SER A 29 -17.14 -4.37 10.68
CA SER A 29 -18.12 -4.29 9.58
C SER A 29 -17.80 -3.14 8.63
N ALA A 30 -16.52 -2.96 8.34
CA ALA A 30 -16.02 -1.87 7.51
C ALA A 30 -15.73 -2.33 6.09
N SER A 31 -15.70 -1.40 5.15
CA SER A 31 -15.14 -1.66 3.83
C SER A 31 -13.61 -1.57 3.89
N LEU A 32 -12.94 -2.25 2.99
CA LEU A 32 -11.50 -2.26 2.89
C LEU A 32 -11.08 -1.71 1.53
N GLN A 33 -10.26 -0.66 1.55
CA GLN A 33 -9.69 -0.08 0.34
C GLN A 33 -8.21 -0.43 0.30
N VAL A 34 -7.80 -1.19 -0.71
CA VAL A 34 -6.42 -1.61 -0.89
C VAL A 34 -5.77 -0.70 -1.92
N VAL A 35 -4.72 0.00 -1.51
CA VAL A 35 -4.07 1.03 -2.32
C VAL A 35 -2.64 0.63 -2.64
N TYR A 36 -2.32 0.69 -3.92
CA TYR A 36 -0.96 0.49 -4.43
C TYR A 36 -0.51 1.80 -5.09
N ALA A 37 0.50 2.44 -4.53
CA ALA A 37 1.07 3.64 -5.10
C ALA A 37 2.20 3.27 -6.08
N TRP A 38 2.26 3.96 -7.21
CA TRP A 38 3.32 3.75 -8.19
C TRP A 38 3.80 5.09 -8.70
N MET A 39 5.03 5.11 -9.20
CA MET A 39 5.57 6.32 -9.81
C MET A 39 6.62 5.96 -10.83
N LEU A 40 6.82 6.87 -11.78
CA LEU A 40 7.87 6.70 -12.77
C LEU A 40 9.22 6.87 -12.09
N PRO A 41 10.24 6.10 -12.51
CA PRO A 41 11.58 6.22 -11.95
C PRO A 41 12.25 7.50 -12.47
N VAL A 42 11.98 8.61 -11.82
CA VAL A 42 12.42 9.94 -12.25
C VAL A 42 13.95 10.04 -12.34
N TYR A 43 14.63 9.39 -11.42
CA TYR A 43 16.10 9.42 -11.42
C TYR A 43 16.70 8.85 -12.71
N ALA A 44 16.00 7.94 -13.36
CA ALA A 44 16.48 7.34 -14.62
C ALA A 44 16.34 8.30 -15.79
N THR A 45 15.58 9.36 -15.66
CA THR A 45 15.40 10.36 -16.71
C THR A 45 16.35 11.55 -16.56
N GLY A 46 17.22 11.52 -15.54
CA GLY A 46 18.14 12.62 -15.30
C GLY A 46 19.13 12.88 -16.41
N TYR A 47 19.37 11.92 -17.29
CA TYR A 47 20.24 12.06 -18.46
C TYR A 47 19.49 12.33 -19.75
N GLY A 48 18.18 12.50 -19.70
CA GLY A 48 17.38 12.75 -20.86
C GLY A 48 17.13 11.52 -21.75
N PHE A 49 17.54 10.36 -21.29
CA PHE A 49 17.36 9.12 -22.03
C PHE A 49 16.54 8.13 -21.22
N ALA A 50 15.29 8.01 -21.57
CA ALA A 50 14.48 6.90 -21.14
C ALA A 50 14.19 6.07 -22.38
N PRO A 51 14.60 4.79 -22.45
CA PRO A 51 14.11 3.93 -23.53
C PRO A 51 12.59 3.91 -23.41
N GLY A 52 11.92 4.25 -24.51
CA GLY A 52 10.49 4.57 -24.50
C GLY A 52 9.62 3.60 -23.72
N ASP A 53 9.88 2.28 -23.85
CA ASP A 53 9.00 1.28 -23.25
C ASP A 53 9.27 1.04 -21.76
N LEU A 54 10.47 1.35 -21.28
CA LEU A 54 10.83 1.09 -19.87
C LEU A 54 10.17 2.08 -18.91
N PHE A 55 9.82 3.27 -19.38
CA PHE A 55 9.27 4.33 -18.54
C PHE A 55 7.92 4.81 -19.05
N ASP A 56 7.25 3.98 -19.86
CA ASP A 56 5.88 4.26 -20.30
C ASP A 56 4.96 4.19 -19.08
N PRO A 57 4.24 5.27 -18.78
CA PRO A 57 3.30 5.28 -17.64
C PRO A 57 2.31 4.13 -17.68
N LYS A 58 1.87 3.74 -18.88
CA LYS A 58 0.91 2.65 -19.01
C LYS A 58 1.52 1.31 -18.57
N VAL A 59 2.77 1.05 -18.94
CA VAL A 59 3.45 -0.19 -18.56
C VAL A 59 3.61 -0.26 -17.04
N ILE A 60 4.03 0.84 -16.43
CA ILE A 60 4.21 0.91 -14.98
C ILE A 60 2.88 0.75 -14.27
N SER A 61 1.85 1.44 -14.74
CA SER A 61 0.51 1.37 -14.16
C SER A 61 -0.10 -0.04 -14.29
N ASP A 62 0.06 -0.68 -15.44
CA ASP A 62 -0.43 -2.04 -15.64
C ASP A 62 0.30 -3.02 -14.72
N GLY A 63 1.60 -2.83 -14.54
CA GLY A 63 2.38 -3.63 -13.61
C GLY A 63 1.91 -3.46 -12.16
N ALA A 64 1.58 -2.24 -11.77
CA ALA A 64 1.05 -1.96 -10.44
C ALA A 64 -0.31 -2.64 -10.24
N THR A 65 -1.17 -2.57 -11.23
CA THR A 65 -2.48 -3.23 -11.18
C THR A 65 -2.33 -4.73 -11.06
N GLU A 66 -1.40 -5.32 -11.81
CA GLU A 66 -1.12 -6.76 -11.75
C GLU A 66 -0.64 -7.17 -10.36
N GLN A 67 0.28 -6.41 -9.77
CA GLN A 67 0.77 -6.69 -8.42
C GLN A 67 -0.33 -6.54 -7.36
N LEU A 68 -1.15 -5.53 -7.51
CA LEU A 68 -2.29 -5.31 -6.62
C LEU A 68 -3.27 -6.48 -6.70
N ASP A 69 -3.66 -6.87 -7.91
CA ASP A 69 -4.61 -7.96 -8.11
C ASP A 69 -4.06 -9.27 -7.56
N LYS A 70 -2.77 -9.53 -7.75
CA LYS A 70 -2.12 -10.73 -7.25
C LYS A 70 -2.14 -10.77 -5.72
N ALA A 71 -1.80 -9.67 -5.07
CA ALA A 71 -1.80 -9.60 -3.61
C ALA A 71 -3.20 -9.79 -3.03
N VAL A 72 -4.19 -9.15 -3.63
CA VAL A 72 -5.58 -9.28 -3.19
C VAL A 72 -6.08 -10.71 -3.39
N ALA A 73 -5.79 -11.32 -4.53
CA ALA A 73 -6.18 -12.70 -4.78
C ALA A 73 -5.55 -13.65 -3.77
N GLU A 74 -4.29 -13.42 -3.42
CA GLU A 74 -3.56 -14.28 -2.48
C GLU A 74 -4.06 -14.15 -1.05
N VAL A 75 -4.39 -12.95 -0.60
CA VAL A 75 -4.76 -12.69 0.78
C VAL A 75 -6.27 -12.75 1.00
N VAL A 76 -7.04 -12.12 0.13
CA VAL A 76 -8.51 -12.05 0.26
C VAL A 76 -9.18 -13.29 -0.34
N GLY A 77 -8.65 -13.74 -1.47
CA GLY A 77 -9.22 -14.91 -2.15
C GLY A 77 -10.66 -14.68 -2.55
N ASP A 78 -11.52 -15.65 -2.24
CA ASP A 78 -12.94 -15.61 -2.59
C ASP A 78 -13.82 -15.03 -1.49
N ALA A 79 -13.24 -14.41 -0.47
CA ALA A 79 -14.01 -13.84 0.63
C ALA A 79 -14.94 -12.75 0.13
N THR A 80 -16.22 -12.82 0.53
CA THR A 80 -17.24 -11.86 0.11
C THR A 80 -17.87 -11.15 1.31
N ASP A 81 -17.38 -11.44 2.50
CA ASP A 81 -17.91 -10.86 3.74
C ASP A 81 -17.44 -9.43 3.99
N VAL A 82 -16.45 -8.98 3.24
CA VAL A 82 -15.94 -7.61 3.32
C VAL A 82 -15.95 -7.03 1.91
N LYS A 83 -16.46 -5.80 1.78
CA LYS A 83 -16.36 -5.08 0.52
C LYS A 83 -14.93 -4.62 0.34
N VAL A 84 -14.24 -5.15 -0.66
CA VAL A 84 -12.84 -4.84 -0.95
C VAL A 84 -12.77 -4.04 -2.25
N GLU A 85 -12.19 -2.85 -2.16
CA GLU A 85 -11.93 -2.01 -3.32
C GLU A 85 -10.44 -1.97 -3.58
N ARG A 86 -10.06 -1.95 -4.84
CA ARG A 86 -8.66 -1.92 -5.28
C ARG A 86 -8.39 -0.61 -5.99
N LYS A 87 -7.26 0.01 -5.66
CA LYS A 87 -6.93 1.29 -6.26
C LYS A 87 -5.43 1.40 -6.48
N THR A 88 -5.02 1.72 -7.70
CA THR A 88 -3.64 2.11 -7.99
C THR A 88 -3.62 3.62 -8.15
N VAL A 89 -2.62 4.28 -7.58
CA VAL A 89 -2.51 5.73 -7.62
C VAL A 89 -1.07 6.11 -7.95
N GLU A 90 -0.91 7.02 -8.89
CA GLU A 90 0.41 7.57 -9.19
C GLU A 90 0.82 8.56 -8.10
N GLY A 91 2.01 8.38 -7.58
CA GLY A 91 2.56 9.28 -6.59
C GLY A 91 3.46 8.58 -5.59
N MET A 92 4.06 9.36 -4.71
CA MET A 92 4.87 8.84 -3.62
C MET A 92 3.99 8.10 -2.63
N ALA A 93 4.40 6.90 -2.24
CA ALA A 93 3.56 6.02 -1.44
C ALA A 93 3.03 6.68 -0.16
N ALA A 94 3.89 7.32 0.60
CA ALA A 94 3.48 7.95 1.85
C ALA A 94 2.42 9.03 1.61
N GLN A 95 2.65 9.89 0.63
CA GLN A 95 1.72 10.96 0.31
C GLN A 95 0.39 10.41 -0.19
N VAL A 96 0.44 9.42 -1.08
CA VAL A 96 -0.76 8.78 -1.62
C VAL A 96 -1.59 8.20 -0.49
N LEU A 97 -0.96 7.47 0.43
CA LEU A 97 -1.68 6.82 1.51
C LEU A 97 -2.29 7.82 2.49
N VAL A 98 -1.57 8.89 2.79
CA VAL A 98 -2.11 9.94 3.66
C VAL A 98 -3.35 10.58 3.03
N GLU A 99 -3.27 10.88 1.73
CA GLU A 99 -4.39 11.47 1.01
C GLU A 99 -5.59 10.52 0.90
N GLU A 100 -5.32 9.27 0.55
CA GLU A 100 -6.39 8.27 0.41
C GLU A 100 -7.06 7.95 1.75
N ALA A 101 -6.32 8.06 2.84
CA ALA A 101 -6.84 7.79 4.17
C ALA A 101 -7.61 8.97 4.78
N ALA A 102 -7.65 10.11 4.11
CA ALA A 102 -8.42 11.24 4.62
C ALA A 102 -9.90 10.85 4.74
N GLY A 103 -10.45 11.01 5.93
CA GLY A 103 -11.83 10.60 6.20
C GLY A 103 -12.01 9.11 6.48
N ALA A 104 -10.97 8.32 6.41
CA ALA A 104 -11.03 6.90 6.78
C ALA A 104 -11.02 6.74 8.31
N ASP A 105 -11.44 5.58 8.77
CA ASP A 105 -11.41 5.26 10.19
C ASP A 105 -10.06 4.72 10.63
N LEU A 106 -9.28 4.19 9.67
CA LEU A 106 -8.00 3.57 9.97
C LEU A 106 -7.15 3.49 8.71
N LEU A 107 -5.86 3.74 8.86
CA LEU A 107 -4.85 3.46 7.83
C LEU A 107 -3.94 2.37 8.35
N VAL A 108 -3.75 1.32 7.55
CA VAL A 108 -2.89 0.18 7.90
C VAL A 108 -1.71 0.14 6.94
N VAL A 109 -0.51 0.02 7.47
CA VAL A 109 0.71 -0.12 6.67
C VAL A 109 1.62 -1.16 7.32
N GLY A 110 2.49 -1.77 6.52
CA GLY A 110 3.55 -2.60 7.07
C GLY A 110 4.64 -1.73 7.68
N SER A 111 5.41 -2.29 8.59
CA SER A 111 6.51 -1.56 9.22
C SER A 111 7.65 -1.30 8.24
N ARG A 112 7.75 -2.10 7.17
CA ARG A 112 8.78 -1.98 6.14
C ARG A 112 8.17 -2.25 4.77
N GLY A 113 8.85 -1.75 3.74
CA GLY A 113 8.52 -2.07 2.36
C GLY A 113 9.75 -2.57 1.64
N HIS A 114 9.74 -2.46 0.32
CA HIS A 114 10.90 -2.81 -0.50
C HIS A 114 12.06 -1.88 -0.18
N GLY A 115 13.26 -2.44 -0.11
CA GLY A 115 14.50 -1.67 0.00
C GLY A 115 14.79 -1.07 1.35
N GLY A 116 14.09 -1.46 2.39
CA GLY A 116 14.39 -0.97 3.74
C GLY A 116 15.70 -1.53 4.27
N PHE A 117 16.39 -0.74 5.13
CA PHE A 117 17.59 -1.23 5.81
C PHE A 117 17.20 -2.16 6.94
N ALA A 118 17.96 -3.23 7.10
CA ALA A 118 17.67 -4.25 8.11
C ALA A 118 17.65 -3.70 9.55
N GLY A 119 18.39 -2.63 9.81
CA GLY A 119 18.45 -2.05 11.16
C GLY A 119 17.38 -1.04 11.48
N LEU A 120 16.51 -0.67 10.51
CA LEU A 120 15.49 0.32 10.76
C LEU A 120 14.33 -0.27 11.53
N LEU A 121 13.83 0.48 12.51
CA LEU A 121 12.61 0.11 13.25
C LEU A 121 11.37 0.25 12.38
N LEU A 122 11.30 1.31 11.58
CA LEU A 122 10.19 1.59 10.67
C LEU A 122 10.73 2.02 9.33
N GLY A 123 10.03 1.67 8.26
CA GLY A 123 10.33 2.17 6.93
C GLY A 123 9.87 3.61 6.74
N SER A 124 10.29 4.21 5.63
CA SER A 124 9.96 5.62 5.36
C SER A 124 8.46 5.86 5.22
N VAL A 125 7.74 4.94 4.59
CA VAL A 125 6.30 5.08 4.41
C VAL A 125 5.57 5.03 5.75
N SER A 126 5.91 4.06 6.60
CA SER A 126 5.27 3.95 7.92
C SER A 126 5.57 5.13 8.81
N GLN A 127 6.80 5.65 8.78
CA GLN A 127 7.16 6.84 9.54
C GLN A 127 6.37 8.05 9.10
N GLN A 128 6.29 8.30 7.80
CA GLN A 128 5.58 9.45 7.27
C GLN A 128 4.07 9.32 7.46
N ALA A 129 3.52 8.13 7.31
CA ALA A 129 2.12 7.90 7.58
C ALA A 129 1.78 8.20 9.04
N ALA A 130 2.61 7.73 9.97
CA ALA A 130 2.41 7.98 11.39
C ALA A 130 2.44 9.47 11.72
N GLN A 131 3.29 10.23 11.03
CA GLN A 131 3.43 11.67 11.29
C GLN A 131 2.34 12.52 10.65
N HIS A 132 1.85 12.13 9.49
CA HIS A 132 1.02 13.01 8.66
C HIS A 132 -0.41 12.55 8.42
N ALA A 133 -0.76 11.32 8.72
CA ALA A 133 -2.13 10.84 8.52
C ALA A 133 -3.11 11.59 9.42
N SER A 134 -4.30 11.84 8.90
CA SER A 134 -5.37 12.50 9.66
C SER A 134 -6.27 11.53 10.40
N CYS A 135 -5.98 10.24 10.33
CA CYS A 135 -6.72 9.19 11.01
C CYS A 135 -5.76 8.31 11.81
N PRO A 136 -6.26 7.42 12.68
CA PRO A 136 -5.40 6.45 13.35
C PRO A 136 -4.63 5.59 12.36
N VAL A 137 -3.39 5.27 12.69
CA VAL A 137 -2.51 4.47 11.84
C VAL A 137 -2.10 3.23 12.61
N VAL A 138 -2.26 2.07 11.97
CA VAL A 138 -1.77 0.81 12.50
C VAL A 138 -0.57 0.38 11.67
N ILE A 139 0.53 0.09 12.34
CA ILE A 139 1.75 -0.35 11.70
C ILE A 139 1.96 -1.81 12.05
N ILE A 140 1.92 -2.66 11.03
CA ILE A 140 2.07 -4.11 11.22
C ILE A 140 3.54 -4.43 11.17
N ARG A 141 4.08 -4.84 12.29
CA ARG A 141 5.51 -5.13 12.43
C ARG A 141 5.79 -6.55 11.97
N ASP A 142 7.03 -6.75 11.49
CA ASP A 142 7.50 -8.09 11.25
C ASP A 142 7.53 -8.82 12.58
N GLN A 143 7.24 -10.12 12.49
CA GLN A 143 7.25 -10.95 13.66
C GLN A 143 8.63 -10.90 14.29
N PRO A 144 8.76 -10.46 15.52
CA PRO A 144 10.04 -10.55 16.20
C PRO A 144 10.38 -12.03 16.38
N ALA A 145 11.65 -12.27 16.34
CA ALA A 145 12.12 -13.62 16.58
C ALA A 145 11.73 -14.10 17.97
#